data_b500a6ccfb0dd2111c6724ce1a2495c4
#
_entry.id   b500a6ccfb0dd2111c6724ce1a2495c4
#
_cell.length_a   1.000
_cell.length_b   1.000
_cell.length_c   1.000
_cell.angle_alpha   90.00
_cell.angle_beta   90.00
_cell.angle_gamma   90.00
#
_symmetry.space_group_name_H-M   'P 1'
#
loop_
_entity.id
_entity.type
_entity.pdbx_description
1 polymer ?
#
loop_
_entity_poly.entity_id
_entity_poly.type
_entity_poly.pdbx_seq_one_letter_code
_entity_poly.pdbx_strand_id
1 'polypeptide(L)'
;MMSSDLSPSHDAWASTPPKVTRPNLCCELPNLPGECMFLGFVAILGITCVFLCKLILWLFHVAVDFGQPAWLQWLQRPEKQDVNTWLNGQKSIINFSFAGVSKPQDTLHLRAAANENIALAFNITNSLTTASTSIHKNFLKMASSIINRPGRDWIKLFEKATSTLTAELPRDTSQPLHLAEATRITCLKVVLIDNFQISSDSLPRDSLVIITDEINNQWLKAKSSSKKPVISSLLIHHLTALQRRDPRCLCWPFDQLKPEEILSMIMPQYETLWRVVMVTYILAFHLYPSPTLPSRISSVPECLGTNSLKEREALKLAKEGLRLTPSNKRIYRHTPSSSFKIKADLELMHRHPSIWGPTALEFSPSRFDNLSPLQTEAYLPYSLRPHRCPAFGGFGDRMVTCLVVAMGRVLNTKAGKVFNTEPTKRAGVVDTGRDGLEGWRYQRG
;
A
#
# COMPACT_ATOMS: atom_id res chain seq x y z
N MET A 1 19.90 -45.94 39.39
CA MET A 1 20.51 -47.12 38.70
C MET A 1 20.77 -46.73 37.29
N MET A 2 22.09 -46.80 36.91
CA MET A 2 22.76 -46.83 35.59
C MET A 2 22.40 -45.66 34.64
N SER A 3 23.22 -44.61 34.46
CA SER A 3 24.65 -44.49 33.98
C SER A 3 24.89 -45.13 32.63
N SER A 4 25.11 -44.27 31.62
CA SER A 4 26.19 -44.50 30.63
C SER A 4 26.49 -43.19 29.87
N ASP A 5 27.65 -42.67 30.20
CA ASP A 5 28.45 -41.73 29.41
C ASP A 5 28.81 -42.30 28.07
N LEU A 6 28.87 -41.47 27.04
CA LEU A 6 29.76 -41.64 25.88
C LEU A 6 30.06 -40.27 25.24
N SER A 7 31.24 -39.78 25.54
CA SER A 7 31.94 -38.76 24.73
C SER A 7 32.66 -39.43 23.54
N PRO A 8 32.84 -38.78 22.43
CA PRO A 8 33.87 -39.14 21.49
C PRO A 8 34.99 -38.08 21.39
N SER A 9 36.13 -38.62 21.38
CA SER A 9 37.49 -38.13 21.26
C SER A 9 37.77 -37.15 20.13
N HIS A 10 38.61 -36.18 20.46
CA HIS A 10 39.48 -35.43 19.55
C HIS A 10 40.52 -36.35 18.87
N ASP A 11 40.61 -36.30 17.55
CA ASP A 11 41.82 -36.64 16.84
C ASP A 11 42.19 -35.54 15.84
N ALA A 12 43.41 -35.05 16.10
CA ALA A 12 44.13 -34.05 15.33
C ALA A 12 44.68 -34.66 14.03
N TRP A 13 44.48 -33.99 12.92
CA TRP A 13 45.31 -34.18 11.73
C TRP A 13 45.96 -32.86 11.34
N ALA A 14 47.22 -32.71 11.78
CA ALA A 14 48.14 -31.73 11.24
C ALA A 14 48.73 -32.30 9.94
N SER A 15 48.42 -31.69 8.81
CA SER A 15 49.13 -31.91 7.56
C SER A 15 49.82 -30.63 7.12
N THR A 16 51.17 -30.71 7.15
CA THR A 16 52.11 -29.72 6.61
C THR A 16 51.89 -29.47 5.12
N PRO A 17 51.99 -28.20 4.67
CA PRO A 17 51.89 -27.90 3.25
C PRO A 17 53.19 -28.25 2.49
N PRO A 18 53.10 -28.73 1.24
CA PRO A 18 54.28 -29.06 0.44
C PRO A 18 55.00 -27.78 -0.03
N LYS A 19 56.35 -27.84 0.02
CA LYS A 19 57.24 -26.84 -0.55
C LYS A 19 57.04 -26.71 -2.05
N VAL A 20 56.60 -25.55 -2.50
CA VAL A 20 56.53 -25.20 -3.93
C VAL A 20 57.93 -24.70 -4.35
N THR A 21 58.66 -25.54 -5.08
CA THR A 21 59.84 -25.14 -5.88
C THR A 21 59.35 -24.34 -7.09
N ARG A 22 59.82 -23.10 -7.20
CA ARG A 22 59.63 -22.26 -8.38
C ARG A 22 60.49 -22.76 -9.53
N PRO A 23 59.93 -23.07 -10.71
CA PRO A 23 60.74 -23.21 -11.90
C PRO A 23 61.00 -21.81 -12.49
N ASN A 24 62.26 -21.53 -12.81
CA ASN A 24 62.66 -20.40 -13.65
C ASN A 24 62.07 -20.60 -15.04
N LEU A 25 61.01 -19.87 -15.40
CA LEU A 25 60.53 -19.80 -16.76
C LEU A 25 61.17 -18.57 -17.43
N CYS A 26 62.14 -18.82 -18.29
CA CYS A 26 62.49 -17.91 -19.37
C CYS A 26 61.26 -17.77 -20.27
N CYS A 27 60.71 -16.57 -20.36
CA CYS A 27 59.57 -16.26 -21.24
C CYS A 27 60.09 -16.18 -22.68
N GLU A 28 60.00 -17.27 -23.42
CA GLU A 28 59.83 -17.19 -24.87
C GLU A 28 58.34 -16.94 -25.12
N LEU A 29 58.02 -15.77 -25.65
CA LEU A 29 56.70 -15.43 -26.12
C LEU A 29 56.34 -16.30 -27.36
N PRO A 30 55.38 -17.21 -27.27
CA PRO A 30 54.94 -17.94 -28.43
C PRO A 30 54.23 -16.96 -29.39
N ASN A 31 54.55 -17.02 -30.67
CA ASN A 31 53.77 -16.39 -31.75
C ASN A 31 52.33 -16.89 -31.67
N LEU A 32 51.46 -16.08 -31.07
CA LEU A 32 50.03 -16.39 -31.03
C LEU A 32 49.42 -16.33 -32.42
N PRO A 33 48.73 -17.37 -32.88
CA PRO A 33 48.05 -17.37 -34.16
C PRO A 33 47.06 -16.20 -34.22
N GLY A 34 46.86 -15.58 -35.40
CA GLY A 34 46.05 -14.39 -35.62
C GLY A 34 44.63 -14.49 -35.08
N GLU A 35 44.10 -15.69 -34.83
CA GLU A 35 42.78 -15.94 -34.24
C GLU A 35 42.68 -15.47 -32.76
N CYS A 36 43.74 -15.58 -31.96
CA CYS A 36 43.73 -15.10 -30.58
C CYS A 36 43.75 -13.57 -30.48
N MET A 37 44.38 -12.89 -31.42
CA MET A 37 44.34 -11.43 -31.52
C MET A 37 42.93 -10.92 -31.92
N PHE A 38 42.25 -11.66 -32.78
CA PHE A 38 40.88 -11.30 -33.20
C PHE A 38 39.86 -11.46 -32.05
N LEU A 39 39.95 -12.56 -31.31
CA LEU A 39 39.08 -12.78 -30.12
C LEU A 39 39.34 -11.73 -29.04
N GLY A 40 40.58 -11.34 -28.77
CA GLY A 40 40.92 -10.25 -27.86
C GLY A 40 40.35 -8.91 -28.31
N PHE A 41 40.42 -8.61 -29.61
CA PHE A 41 39.85 -7.38 -30.16
C PHE A 41 38.30 -7.33 -30.07
N VAL A 42 37.62 -8.45 -30.34
CA VAL A 42 36.16 -8.58 -30.20
C VAL A 42 35.73 -8.44 -28.73
N ALA A 43 36.48 -9.01 -27.78
CA ALA A 43 36.22 -8.87 -26.36
C ALA A 43 36.37 -7.42 -25.87
N ILE A 44 37.43 -6.72 -26.30
CA ILE A 44 37.66 -5.30 -25.99
C ILE A 44 36.55 -4.42 -26.60
N LEU A 45 36.15 -4.68 -27.85
CA LEU A 45 35.01 -3.99 -28.47
C LEU A 45 33.71 -4.23 -27.72
N GLY A 46 33.42 -5.45 -27.27
CA GLY A 46 32.26 -5.78 -26.46
C GLY A 46 32.22 -5.04 -25.11
N ILE A 47 33.35 -5.01 -24.41
CA ILE A 47 33.48 -4.29 -23.13
C ILE A 47 33.29 -2.78 -23.34
N THR A 48 33.90 -2.22 -24.41
CA THR A 48 33.78 -0.78 -24.74
C THR A 48 32.33 -0.41 -25.10
N CYS A 49 31.61 -1.26 -25.87
CA CYS A 49 30.21 -1.06 -26.16
C CYS A 49 29.33 -1.07 -24.89
N VAL A 50 29.56 -2.00 -23.98
CA VAL A 50 28.81 -2.05 -22.70
C VAL A 50 29.09 -0.82 -21.84
N PHE A 51 30.35 -0.35 -21.79
CA PHE A 51 30.70 0.90 -21.09
C PHE A 51 30.05 2.12 -21.74
N LEU A 52 30.08 2.22 -23.06
CA LEU A 52 29.43 3.32 -23.80
C LEU A 52 27.91 3.32 -23.59
N CYS A 53 27.26 2.16 -23.65
CA CYS A 53 25.83 2.04 -23.36
C CYS A 53 25.49 2.47 -21.93
N LYS A 54 26.28 2.05 -20.92
CA LYS A 54 26.10 2.51 -19.54
C LYS A 54 26.33 4.00 -19.39
N LEU A 55 27.33 4.56 -20.05
CA LEU A 55 27.60 5.99 -20.03
C LEU A 55 26.48 6.79 -20.69
N ILE A 56 25.97 6.32 -21.84
CA ILE A 56 24.84 6.93 -22.54
C ILE A 56 23.58 6.86 -21.67
N LEU A 57 23.29 5.73 -21.03
CA LEU A 57 22.17 5.59 -20.11
C LEU A 57 22.34 6.50 -18.88
N TRP A 58 23.56 6.63 -18.35
CA TRP A 58 23.85 7.53 -17.26
C TRP A 58 23.71 9.00 -17.69
N LEU A 59 24.24 9.39 -18.84
CA LEU A 59 24.09 10.73 -19.40
C LEU A 59 22.61 11.03 -19.72
N PHE A 60 21.84 10.05 -20.18
CA PHE A 60 20.41 10.19 -20.40
C PHE A 60 19.67 10.38 -19.06
N HIS A 61 20.02 9.65 -18.02
CA HIS A 61 19.48 9.86 -16.66
C HIS A 61 19.84 11.24 -16.12
N VAL A 62 21.10 11.65 -16.27
CA VAL A 62 21.58 12.98 -15.88
C VAL A 62 20.88 14.06 -16.70
N ALA A 63 20.72 13.89 -18.02
CA ALA A 63 20.02 14.83 -18.89
C ALA A 63 18.52 14.93 -18.57
N VAL A 64 17.88 13.81 -18.20
CA VAL A 64 16.49 13.80 -17.72
C VAL A 64 16.34 14.52 -16.39
N ASP A 65 17.30 14.36 -15.48
CA ASP A 65 17.32 15.09 -14.19
C ASP A 65 17.65 16.58 -14.39
N PHE A 66 18.59 16.92 -15.31
CA PHE A 66 18.90 18.34 -15.66
C PHE A 66 17.83 18.99 -16.52
N GLY A 67 17.04 18.22 -17.28
CA GLY A 67 15.92 18.72 -18.08
C GLY A 67 14.68 19.11 -17.25
N GLN A 68 14.63 18.73 -15.98
CA GLN A 68 13.56 19.18 -15.09
C GLN A 68 13.77 20.68 -14.73
N PRO A 69 12.72 21.52 -14.83
CA PRO A 69 12.81 22.89 -14.41
C PRO A 69 13.34 23.00 -12.97
N ALA A 70 14.23 23.94 -12.70
CA ALA A 70 14.86 24.09 -11.38
C ALA A 70 13.85 24.23 -10.23
N TRP A 71 12.70 24.86 -10.49
CA TRP A 71 11.60 24.97 -9.51
C TRP A 71 10.98 23.60 -9.16
N LEU A 72 10.99 22.65 -10.09
CA LEU A 72 10.42 21.32 -9.90
C LEU A 72 11.34 20.43 -9.07
N GLN A 73 12.66 20.53 -9.30
CA GLN A 73 13.67 19.88 -8.45
C GLN A 73 13.64 20.47 -7.04
N TRP A 74 13.43 21.79 -6.92
CA TRP A 74 13.33 22.48 -5.66
C TRP A 74 12.13 22.05 -4.83
N LEU A 75 10.93 21.89 -5.43
CA LEU A 75 9.73 21.38 -4.76
C LEU A 75 9.87 19.97 -4.19
N GLN A 76 10.83 19.18 -4.69
CA GLN A 76 11.01 17.79 -4.28
C GLN A 76 12.06 17.59 -3.17
N ARG A 77 12.80 18.64 -2.76
CA ARG A 77 13.87 18.57 -1.76
C ARG A 77 13.49 19.28 -0.45
N PRO A 78 12.86 18.55 0.51
CA PRO A 78 12.39 19.17 1.77
C PRO A 78 13.51 19.73 2.63
N GLU A 79 14.71 19.16 2.58
CA GLU A 79 15.88 19.53 3.39
C GLU A 79 16.48 20.91 3.05
N LYS A 80 16.12 21.50 1.91
CA LYS A 80 16.64 22.79 1.44
C LYS A 80 15.65 23.94 1.56
N GLN A 81 14.47 23.68 2.13
CA GLN A 81 13.37 24.66 2.18
C GLN A 81 12.90 24.87 3.61
N ASP A 82 12.37 26.05 3.87
CA ASP A 82 11.47 26.26 4.97
C ASP A 82 10.27 25.31 4.85
N VAL A 83 9.88 24.69 5.97
CA VAL A 83 8.85 23.65 6.01
C VAL A 83 7.49 24.14 5.49
N ASN A 84 7.14 25.41 5.72
CA ASN A 84 5.88 25.99 5.24
C ASN A 84 5.89 26.13 3.71
N THR A 85 7.00 26.60 3.16
CA THR A 85 7.20 26.74 1.72
C THR A 85 7.14 25.38 1.04
N TRP A 86 7.83 24.39 1.60
CA TRP A 86 7.77 23.02 1.10
C TRP A 86 6.35 22.43 1.16
N LEU A 87 5.65 22.58 2.30
CA LEU A 87 4.28 22.10 2.46
C LEU A 87 3.32 22.73 1.45
N ASN A 88 3.45 24.04 1.23
CA ASN A 88 2.66 24.75 0.22
C ASN A 88 2.94 24.24 -1.20
N GLY A 89 4.19 23.94 -1.52
CA GLY A 89 4.58 23.27 -2.75
C GLY A 89 3.90 21.90 -2.92
N GLN A 90 3.91 21.07 -1.89
CA GLN A 90 3.22 19.77 -1.91
C GLN A 90 1.70 19.95 -2.12
N LYS A 91 1.07 20.88 -1.40
CA LYS A 91 -0.36 21.21 -1.54
C LYS A 91 -0.68 21.71 -2.95
N SER A 92 0.20 22.48 -3.57
CA SER A 92 0.01 23.00 -4.93
C SER A 92 -0.04 21.87 -5.98
N ILE A 93 0.73 20.80 -5.79
CA ILE A 93 0.68 19.61 -6.64
C ILE A 93 -0.64 18.87 -6.43
N ILE A 94 -1.10 18.74 -5.18
CA ILE A 94 -2.33 18.03 -4.86
C ILE A 94 -3.55 18.69 -5.47
N ASN A 95 -3.64 20.04 -5.36
CA ASN A 95 -4.79 20.83 -5.78
C ASN A 95 -4.66 21.43 -7.19
N PHE A 96 -3.57 21.13 -7.92
CA PHE A 96 -3.27 21.59 -9.29
C PHE A 96 -2.95 23.09 -9.43
N SER A 97 -2.75 23.83 -8.36
CA SER A 97 -2.41 25.27 -8.47
C SER A 97 -1.03 25.49 -9.11
N PHE A 98 -0.11 24.50 -9.03
CA PHE A 98 1.19 24.55 -9.73
C PHE A 98 1.05 24.70 -11.25
N ALA A 99 -0.05 24.20 -11.83
CA ALA A 99 -0.26 24.16 -13.29
C ALA A 99 -1.01 25.39 -13.81
N GLY A 100 -1.49 26.27 -12.92
CA GLY A 100 -2.35 27.40 -13.32
C GLY A 100 -3.68 26.98 -13.96
N VAL A 101 -4.04 25.68 -13.88
CA VAL A 101 -5.27 25.15 -14.46
C VAL A 101 -6.42 25.27 -13.46
N SER A 102 -7.50 25.89 -13.91
CA SER A 102 -8.73 26.07 -13.12
C SER A 102 -9.91 25.27 -13.65
N LYS A 103 -9.89 24.87 -14.93
CA LYS A 103 -10.98 24.12 -15.52
C LYS A 103 -11.01 22.68 -15.01
N PRO A 104 -12.17 22.16 -14.55
CA PRO A 104 -12.28 20.80 -14.05
C PRO A 104 -11.77 19.72 -15.02
N GLN A 105 -11.98 19.90 -16.31
CA GLN A 105 -11.55 18.95 -17.34
C GLN A 105 -10.05 18.83 -17.43
N ASP A 106 -9.31 19.94 -17.32
CA ASP A 106 -7.84 19.95 -17.39
C ASP A 106 -7.26 19.21 -16.17
N THR A 107 -7.81 19.45 -14.97
CA THR A 107 -7.39 18.76 -13.75
C THR A 107 -7.67 17.26 -13.80
N LEU A 108 -8.79 16.83 -14.42
CA LEU A 108 -9.10 15.42 -14.64
C LEU A 108 -8.13 14.78 -15.63
N HIS A 109 -7.79 15.47 -16.72
CA HIS A 109 -6.83 14.98 -17.69
C HIS A 109 -5.45 14.74 -17.06
N LEU A 110 -4.90 15.72 -16.34
CA LEU A 110 -3.61 15.60 -15.66
C LEU A 110 -3.58 14.51 -14.59
N ARG A 111 -4.73 14.25 -13.95
CA ARG A 111 -4.90 13.17 -12.99
C ARG A 111 -4.98 11.80 -13.68
N ALA A 112 -5.80 11.66 -14.72
CA ALA A 112 -5.99 10.42 -15.45
C ALA A 112 -4.69 9.93 -16.09
N ALA A 113 -3.96 10.81 -16.76
CA ALA A 113 -2.67 10.52 -17.37
C ALA A 113 -1.66 9.96 -16.36
N ALA A 114 -1.65 10.48 -15.12
CA ALA A 114 -0.78 9.96 -14.06
C ALA A 114 -1.15 8.54 -13.60
N ASN A 115 -2.37 8.07 -13.85
CA ASN A 115 -2.92 6.78 -13.43
C ASN A 115 -3.17 5.82 -14.62
N GLU A 116 -2.62 6.12 -15.81
CA GLU A 116 -2.85 5.32 -17.03
C GLU A 116 -2.54 3.83 -16.83
N ASN A 117 -1.40 3.50 -16.23
CA ASN A 117 -1.02 2.11 -15.98
C ASN A 117 -2.02 1.37 -15.09
N ILE A 118 -2.64 2.06 -14.12
CA ILE A 118 -3.68 1.47 -13.27
C ILE A 118 -4.96 1.26 -14.09
N ALA A 119 -5.34 2.24 -14.92
CA ALA A 119 -6.48 2.11 -15.82
C ALA A 119 -6.34 0.89 -16.72
N LEU A 120 -5.17 0.70 -17.32
CA LEU A 120 -4.88 -0.43 -18.21
C LEU A 120 -4.81 -1.77 -17.47
N ALA A 121 -4.14 -1.82 -16.30
CA ALA A 121 -3.97 -3.05 -15.53
C ALA A 121 -5.30 -3.65 -15.08
N PHE A 122 -6.28 -2.83 -14.79
CA PHE A 122 -7.57 -3.25 -14.26
C PHE A 122 -8.73 -3.02 -15.23
N ASN A 123 -8.46 -2.49 -16.41
CA ASN A 123 -9.48 -2.08 -17.39
C ASN A 123 -10.59 -1.21 -16.75
N ILE A 124 -10.22 -0.33 -15.82
CA ILE A 124 -11.17 0.46 -15.03
C ILE A 124 -11.31 1.88 -15.56
N THR A 125 -12.54 2.35 -15.55
CA THR A 125 -12.89 3.74 -15.85
C THR A 125 -13.69 4.34 -14.68
N ASN A 126 -12.99 5.12 -13.85
CA ASN A 126 -13.59 5.76 -12.69
C ASN A 126 -13.04 7.18 -12.48
N SER A 127 -13.39 7.81 -11.37
CA SER A 127 -12.94 9.17 -11.05
C SER A 127 -11.40 9.33 -11.08
N LEU A 128 -10.62 8.27 -10.83
CA LEU A 128 -9.14 8.34 -10.79
C LEU A 128 -8.51 8.25 -12.18
N THR A 129 -9.19 7.60 -13.13
CA THR A 129 -8.64 7.19 -14.42
C THR A 129 -9.28 7.86 -15.61
N THR A 130 -10.32 8.67 -15.40
CA THR A 130 -11.06 9.34 -16.47
C THR A 130 -10.70 10.81 -16.62
N ALA A 131 -10.65 11.29 -17.87
CA ALA A 131 -10.65 12.70 -18.21
C ALA A 131 -12.07 13.25 -18.45
N SER A 132 -13.09 12.40 -18.49
CA SER A 132 -14.49 12.79 -18.72
C SER A 132 -15.13 13.34 -17.45
N THR A 133 -15.65 14.57 -17.54
CA THR A 133 -16.39 15.22 -16.43
C THR A 133 -17.69 14.51 -16.11
N SER A 134 -18.36 13.91 -17.10
CA SER A 134 -19.63 13.18 -16.90
C SER A 134 -19.38 11.88 -16.11
N ILE A 135 -18.41 11.08 -16.50
CA ILE A 135 -18.02 9.85 -15.78
C ILE A 135 -17.57 10.19 -14.36
N HIS A 136 -16.75 11.23 -14.21
CA HIS A 136 -16.31 11.69 -12.88
C HIS A 136 -17.48 12.08 -11.98
N LYS A 137 -18.43 12.88 -12.48
CA LYS A 137 -19.62 13.29 -11.73
C LYS A 137 -20.51 12.11 -11.35
N ASN A 138 -20.74 11.18 -12.29
CA ASN A 138 -21.52 9.97 -12.04
C ASN A 138 -20.85 9.09 -10.97
N PHE A 139 -19.55 8.89 -11.06
CA PHE A 139 -18.79 8.15 -10.03
C PHE A 139 -18.94 8.81 -8.65
N LEU A 140 -18.77 10.14 -8.55
CA LEU A 140 -18.91 10.85 -7.28
C LEU A 140 -20.35 10.74 -6.73
N LYS A 141 -21.37 10.81 -7.58
CA LYS A 141 -22.77 10.62 -7.17
C LYS A 141 -22.98 9.23 -6.58
N MET A 142 -22.48 8.19 -7.25
CA MET A 142 -22.56 6.81 -6.77
C MET A 142 -21.79 6.62 -5.46
N ALA A 143 -20.54 7.07 -5.39
CA ALA A 143 -19.74 6.99 -4.18
C ALA A 143 -20.42 7.71 -3.00
N SER A 144 -21.01 8.87 -3.25
CA SER A 144 -21.75 9.64 -2.24
C SER A 144 -22.99 8.89 -1.74
N SER A 145 -23.76 8.24 -2.63
CA SER A 145 -24.93 7.46 -2.23
C SER A 145 -24.57 6.25 -1.36
N ILE A 146 -23.44 5.59 -1.66
CA ILE A 146 -22.91 4.50 -0.84
C ILE A 146 -22.50 5.02 0.55
N ILE A 147 -21.68 6.07 0.56
CA ILE A 147 -21.08 6.60 1.81
C ILE A 147 -22.15 7.16 2.75
N ASN A 148 -23.10 7.90 2.19
CA ASN A 148 -24.17 8.58 2.94
C ASN A 148 -25.45 7.74 3.07
N ARG A 149 -25.37 6.43 2.83
CA ARG A 149 -26.54 5.55 2.97
C ARG A 149 -27.15 5.70 4.36
N PRO A 150 -28.42 6.07 4.46
CA PRO A 150 -29.11 6.16 5.74
C PRO A 150 -29.25 4.78 6.38
N GLY A 151 -29.31 4.75 7.73
CA GLY A 151 -29.53 3.50 8.47
C GLY A 151 -28.38 2.49 8.40
N ARG A 152 -27.13 2.93 8.09
CA ARG A 152 -25.97 2.03 8.17
C ARG A 152 -25.79 1.55 9.61
N ASP A 153 -25.83 0.23 9.75
CA ASP A 153 -25.70 -0.45 11.03
C ASP A 153 -24.23 -0.81 11.28
N TRP A 154 -23.52 0.03 12.03
CA TRP A 154 -22.11 -0.18 12.36
C TRP A 154 -21.90 -1.38 13.29
N ILE A 155 -22.89 -1.73 14.12
CA ILE A 155 -22.81 -2.91 15.00
C ILE A 155 -22.80 -4.17 14.15
N LYS A 156 -23.77 -4.31 13.24
CA LYS A 156 -23.81 -5.45 12.31
C LYS A 156 -22.55 -5.53 11.43
N LEU A 157 -22.02 -4.39 11.01
CA LEU A 157 -20.81 -4.36 10.21
C LEU A 157 -19.60 -4.86 11.01
N PHE A 158 -19.49 -4.45 12.26
CA PHE A 158 -18.48 -4.91 13.19
C PHE A 158 -18.59 -6.42 13.48
N GLU A 159 -19.79 -6.92 13.72
CA GLU A 159 -20.06 -8.35 13.93
C GLU A 159 -19.68 -9.16 12.68
N LYS A 160 -20.01 -8.64 11.49
CA LYS A 160 -19.65 -9.28 10.23
C LYS A 160 -18.12 -9.31 10.01
N ALA A 161 -17.43 -8.23 10.32
CA ALA A 161 -15.97 -8.18 10.27
C ALA A 161 -15.35 -9.18 11.25
N THR A 162 -15.84 -9.20 12.49
CA THR A 162 -15.39 -10.11 13.54
C THR A 162 -15.61 -11.58 13.16
N SER A 163 -16.82 -11.94 12.72
CA SER A 163 -17.16 -13.32 12.32
C SER A 163 -16.36 -13.77 11.10
N THR A 164 -16.13 -12.88 10.13
CA THR A 164 -15.30 -13.19 8.94
C THR A 164 -13.87 -13.47 9.36
N LEU A 165 -13.26 -12.61 10.18
CA LEU A 165 -11.89 -12.81 10.63
C LEU A 165 -11.74 -14.05 11.53
N THR A 166 -12.74 -14.35 12.37
CA THR A 166 -12.76 -15.57 13.17
C THR A 166 -12.77 -16.83 12.31
N ALA A 167 -13.47 -16.79 11.18
CA ALA A 167 -13.50 -17.90 10.23
C ALA A 167 -12.16 -18.12 9.49
N GLU A 168 -11.32 -17.08 9.42
CA GLU A 168 -9.96 -17.17 8.84
C GLU A 168 -8.94 -17.78 9.82
N LEU A 169 -9.26 -17.86 11.12
CA LEU A 169 -8.33 -18.45 12.09
C LEU A 169 -8.08 -19.93 11.77
N PRO A 170 -6.81 -20.37 11.76
CA PRO A 170 -6.48 -21.78 11.58
C PRO A 170 -7.15 -22.63 12.66
N ARG A 171 -7.66 -23.82 12.29
CA ARG A 171 -8.20 -24.80 13.24
C ARG A 171 -7.10 -25.35 14.15
N ASP A 172 -5.94 -25.61 13.54
CA ASP A 172 -4.73 -26.01 14.26
C ASP A 172 -4.03 -24.74 14.77
N THR A 173 -3.98 -24.59 16.09
CA THR A 173 -3.34 -23.44 16.75
C THR A 173 -1.83 -23.38 16.54
N SER A 174 -1.20 -24.50 16.12
CA SER A 174 0.22 -24.52 15.79
C SER A 174 0.54 -23.77 14.49
N GLN A 175 -0.45 -23.62 13.62
CA GLN A 175 -0.28 -22.93 12.35
C GLN A 175 -0.53 -21.42 12.49
N PRO A 176 0.40 -20.57 12.04
CA PRO A 176 0.19 -19.15 12.06
C PRO A 176 -0.77 -18.68 10.97
N LEU A 177 -1.66 -17.75 11.32
CA LEU A 177 -2.52 -17.06 10.36
C LEU A 177 -1.68 -16.12 9.49
N HIS A 178 -1.89 -16.18 8.18
CA HIS A 178 -1.35 -15.18 7.25
C HIS A 178 -2.15 -13.88 7.38
N LEU A 179 -1.56 -12.89 8.07
CA LEU A 179 -2.29 -11.70 8.51
C LEU A 179 -2.75 -10.81 7.34
N ALA A 180 -1.92 -10.66 6.30
CA ALA A 180 -2.26 -9.86 5.12
C ALA A 180 -3.43 -10.49 4.34
N GLU A 181 -3.41 -11.80 4.11
CA GLU A 181 -4.50 -12.52 3.43
C GLU A 181 -5.80 -12.39 4.20
N ALA A 182 -5.81 -12.71 5.51
CA ALA A 182 -7.00 -12.62 6.35
C ALA A 182 -7.57 -11.19 6.38
N THR A 183 -6.70 -10.18 6.43
CA THR A 183 -7.14 -8.77 6.38
C THR A 183 -7.72 -8.42 5.01
N ARG A 184 -7.10 -8.86 3.91
CA ARG A 184 -7.62 -8.64 2.55
C ARG A 184 -9.01 -9.23 2.38
N ILE A 185 -9.18 -10.49 2.75
CA ILE A 185 -10.48 -11.20 2.68
C ILE A 185 -11.54 -10.47 3.51
N THR A 186 -11.22 -10.15 4.75
CA THR A 186 -12.15 -9.46 5.67
C THR A 186 -12.56 -8.10 5.12
N CYS A 187 -11.61 -7.28 4.68
CA CYS A 187 -11.89 -5.96 4.12
C CYS A 187 -12.72 -6.04 2.84
N LEU A 188 -12.40 -6.95 1.91
CA LEU A 188 -13.17 -7.12 0.68
C LEU A 188 -14.58 -7.58 0.99
N LYS A 189 -14.75 -8.59 1.83
CA LYS A 189 -16.06 -9.14 2.20
C LYS A 189 -16.94 -8.08 2.86
N VAL A 190 -16.39 -7.29 3.78
CA VAL A 190 -17.10 -6.19 4.43
C VAL A 190 -17.52 -5.12 3.42
N VAL A 191 -16.64 -4.72 2.50
CA VAL A 191 -16.95 -3.77 1.43
C VAL A 191 -18.07 -4.29 0.53
N LEU A 192 -18.03 -5.56 0.15
CA LEU A 192 -19.06 -6.17 -0.70
C LEU A 192 -20.42 -6.24 0.01
N ILE A 193 -20.44 -6.64 1.27
CA ILE A 193 -21.67 -6.71 2.08
C ILE A 193 -22.24 -5.33 2.36
N ASP A 194 -21.41 -4.41 2.86
CA ASP A 194 -21.91 -3.09 3.27
C ASP A 194 -22.26 -2.21 2.08
N ASN A 195 -21.32 -2.04 1.16
CA ASN A 195 -21.46 -1.04 0.10
C ASN A 195 -22.26 -1.54 -1.09
N PHE A 196 -22.23 -2.85 -1.35
CA PHE A 196 -22.96 -3.45 -2.50
C PHE A 196 -24.11 -4.36 -2.08
N GLN A 197 -24.37 -4.52 -0.78
CA GLN A 197 -25.50 -5.29 -0.23
C GLN A 197 -25.50 -6.77 -0.67
N ILE A 198 -24.32 -7.32 -0.98
CA ILE A 198 -24.18 -8.72 -1.37
C ILE A 198 -24.37 -9.60 -0.14
N SER A 199 -25.13 -10.68 -0.26
CA SER A 199 -25.28 -11.64 0.84
C SER A 199 -23.94 -12.26 1.21
N SER A 200 -23.67 -12.41 2.52
CA SER A 200 -22.46 -13.07 3.01
C SER A 200 -22.29 -14.49 2.47
N ASP A 201 -23.41 -15.20 2.26
CA ASP A 201 -23.41 -16.60 1.84
C ASP A 201 -23.11 -16.76 0.34
N SER A 202 -23.29 -15.68 -0.43
CA SER A 202 -22.92 -15.62 -1.84
C SER A 202 -21.44 -15.35 -2.08
N LEU A 203 -20.65 -15.14 -1.01
CA LEU A 203 -19.23 -14.78 -1.05
C LEU A 203 -18.33 -15.94 -0.58
N PRO A 204 -18.03 -16.94 -1.42
CA PRO A 204 -17.17 -18.06 -1.05
C PRO A 204 -15.74 -17.58 -0.81
N ARG A 205 -15.10 -18.14 0.23
CA ARG A 205 -13.75 -17.79 0.64
C ARG A 205 -12.76 -17.88 -0.51
N ASP A 206 -12.75 -18.98 -1.25
CA ASP A 206 -11.77 -19.22 -2.33
C ASP A 206 -11.85 -18.15 -3.43
N SER A 207 -13.05 -17.71 -3.78
CA SER A 207 -13.20 -16.58 -4.73
C SER A 207 -12.66 -15.28 -4.17
N LEU A 208 -12.85 -15.01 -2.87
CA LEU A 208 -12.32 -13.80 -2.23
C LEU A 208 -10.79 -13.83 -2.17
N VAL A 209 -10.18 -14.97 -1.84
CA VAL A 209 -8.71 -15.16 -1.88
C VAL A 209 -8.18 -14.82 -3.26
N ILE A 210 -8.71 -15.47 -4.30
CA ILE A 210 -8.24 -15.27 -5.67
C ILE A 210 -8.42 -13.81 -6.12
N ILE A 211 -9.58 -13.19 -5.86
CA ILE A 211 -9.82 -11.80 -6.22
C ILE A 211 -8.83 -10.86 -5.52
N THR A 212 -8.60 -11.07 -4.23
CA THR A 212 -7.69 -10.18 -3.46
C THR A 212 -6.24 -10.34 -3.89
N ASP A 213 -5.80 -11.56 -4.17
CA ASP A 213 -4.44 -11.83 -4.64
C ASP A 213 -4.22 -11.30 -6.06
N GLU A 214 -5.18 -11.51 -6.96
CA GLU A 214 -5.09 -10.97 -8.30
C GLU A 214 -5.09 -9.42 -8.32
N ILE A 215 -5.89 -8.78 -7.49
CA ILE A 215 -5.84 -7.31 -7.32
C ILE A 215 -4.45 -6.88 -6.85
N ASN A 216 -3.89 -7.57 -5.85
CA ASN A 216 -2.55 -7.24 -5.33
C ASN A 216 -1.47 -7.44 -6.40
N ASN A 217 -1.48 -8.55 -7.10
CA ASN A 217 -0.54 -8.89 -8.16
C ASN A 217 -0.62 -7.91 -9.35
N GLN A 218 -1.83 -7.59 -9.80
CA GLN A 218 -2.03 -6.61 -10.88
C GLN A 218 -1.57 -5.21 -10.49
N TRP A 219 -1.76 -4.82 -9.24
CA TRP A 219 -1.25 -3.54 -8.75
C TRP A 219 0.29 -3.47 -8.77
N LEU A 220 0.96 -4.55 -8.38
CA LEU A 220 2.42 -4.65 -8.45
C LEU A 220 2.91 -4.59 -9.90
N LYS A 221 2.26 -5.35 -10.80
CA LYS A 221 2.57 -5.32 -12.23
C LYS A 221 2.37 -3.92 -12.84
N ALA A 222 1.32 -3.20 -12.46
CA ALA A 222 1.05 -1.85 -12.94
C ALA A 222 2.15 -0.83 -12.58
N LYS A 223 2.91 -1.11 -11.52
CA LYS A 223 4.00 -0.23 -11.06
C LYS A 223 5.38 -0.62 -11.59
N SER A 224 5.63 -1.90 -11.82
CA SER A 224 6.96 -2.44 -12.12
C SER A 224 7.17 -2.74 -13.60
N SER A 225 6.12 -2.89 -14.40
CA SER A 225 6.22 -3.35 -15.78
C SER A 225 6.56 -2.21 -16.74
N SER A 226 7.58 -2.44 -17.59
CA SER A 226 7.84 -1.65 -18.81
C SER A 226 6.84 -1.94 -19.94
N LYS A 227 6.09 -3.04 -19.86
CA LYS A 227 5.04 -3.42 -20.79
C LYS A 227 3.69 -2.90 -20.33
N LYS A 228 2.81 -2.52 -21.25
CA LYS A 228 1.42 -2.15 -20.92
C LYS A 228 0.74 -3.33 -20.20
N PRO A 229 0.29 -3.14 -18.96
CA PRO A 229 -0.35 -4.21 -18.23
C PRO A 229 -1.72 -4.55 -18.84
N VAL A 230 -2.09 -5.83 -18.75
CA VAL A 230 -3.40 -6.34 -19.21
C VAL A 230 -4.11 -6.93 -17.99
N ILE A 231 -5.43 -6.75 -17.92
CA ILE A 231 -6.25 -7.28 -16.84
C ILE A 231 -6.17 -8.82 -16.77
N SER A 232 -6.15 -9.37 -15.58
CA SER A 232 -6.15 -10.81 -15.33
C SER A 232 -7.49 -11.44 -15.74
N SER A 233 -7.45 -12.46 -16.60
CA SER A 233 -8.62 -13.24 -16.97
C SER A 233 -9.20 -13.99 -15.76
N LEU A 234 -8.34 -14.41 -14.81
CA LEU A 234 -8.74 -15.08 -13.59
C LEU A 234 -9.54 -14.12 -12.67
N LEU A 235 -9.11 -12.86 -12.55
CA LEU A 235 -9.83 -11.84 -11.81
C LEU A 235 -11.23 -11.61 -12.41
N ILE A 236 -11.32 -11.46 -13.72
CA ILE A 236 -12.60 -11.28 -14.44
C ILE A 236 -13.51 -12.49 -14.25
N HIS A 237 -12.96 -13.71 -14.36
CA HIS A 237 -13.73 -14.95 -14.14
C HIS A 237 -14.37 -14.98 -12.75
N HIS A 238 -13.61 -14.70 -11.69
CA HIS A 238 -14.14 -14.75 -10.32
C HIS A 238 -15.13 -13.62 -10.02
N LEU A 239 -14.91 -12.42 -10.55
CA LEU A 239 -15.88 -11.32 -10.44
C LEU A 239 -17.19 -11.66 -11.15
N THR A 240 -17.13 -12.25 -12.35
CA THR A 240 -18.32 -12.72 -13.08
C THR A 240 -19.05 -13.84 -12.32
N ALA A 241 -18.29 -14.75 -11.70
CA ALA A 241 -18.89 -15.82 -10.89
C ALA A 241 -19.61 -15.28 -9.65
N LEU A 242 -19.06 -14.26 -8.98
CA LEU A 242 -19.73 -13.58 -7.87
C LEU A 242 -21.02 -12.88 -8.32
N GLN A 243 -20.96 -12.20 -9.45
CA GLN A 243 -22.12 -11.49 -10.04
C GLN A 243 -23.29 -12.43 -10.30
N ARG A 244 -23.01 -13.65 -10.81
CA ARG A 244 -24.04 -14.66 -11.13
C ARG A 244 -24.66 -15.33 -9.91
N ARG A 245 -23.97 -15.35 -8.76
CA ARG A 245 -24.41 -16.10 -7.56
C ARG A 245 -25.50 -15.43 -6.75
N ASP A 246 -25.62 -14.10 -6.83
CA ASP A 246 -26.65 -13.38 -6.07
C ASP A 246 -27.50 -12.49 -6.98
N PRO A 247 -28.50 -13.08 -7.69
CA PRO A 247 -29.44 -12.30 -8.49
C PRO A 247 -30.34 -11.42 -7.66
N ARG A 248 -30.34 -11.53 -6.31
CA ARG A 248 -31.13 -10.71 -5.37
C ARG A 248 -30.44 -9.41 -4.97
N CYS A 249 -29.26 -9.14 -5.48
CA CYS A 249 -28.60 -7.82 -5.36
C CYS A 249 -29.39 -6.74 -6.11
N LEU A 250 -30.71 -6.71 -5.88
CA LEU A 250 -31.71 -5.87 -6.56
C LEU A 250 -31.60 -4.38 -6.20
N CYS A 251 -30.76 -4.02 -5.24
CA CYS A 251 -30.64 -2.61 -4.81
C CYS A 251 -29.62 -1.82 -5.61
N TRP A 252 -28.86 -2.49 -6.49
CA TRP A 252 -27.83 -1.83 -7.32
C TRP A 252 -27.73 -2.50 -8.69
N PRO A 253 -27.36 -1.78 -9.75
CA PRO A 253 -27.20 -2.33 -11.09
C PRO A 253 -25.98 -3.25 -11.22
N PHE A 254 -25.67 -4.04 -10.15
CA PHE A 254 -24.53 -4.94 -10.10
C PHE A 254 -24.67 -6.07 -11.12
N ASP A 255 -25.89 -6.51 -11.37
CA ASP A 255 -26.25 -7.49 -12.38
C ASP A 255 -26.13 -6.99 -13.82
N GLN A 256 -26.21 -5.66 -14.00
CA GLN A 256 -26.11 -5.01 -15.31
C GLN A 256 -24.72 -4.49 -15.63
N LEU A 257 -23.83 -4.41 -14.61
CA LEU A 257 -22.46 -3.94 -14.79
C LEU A 257 -21.57 -5.04 -15.34
N LYS A 258 -20.63 -4.66 -16.20
CA LYS A 258 -19.53 -5.56 -16.58
C LYS A 258 -18.59 -5.76 -15.38
N PRO A 259 -17.85 -6.89 -15.30
CA PRO A 259 -16.90 -7.12 -14.19
C PRO A 259 -15.90 -5.98 -13.97
N GLU A 260 -15.46 -5.31 -15.04
CA GLU A 260 -14.53 -4.16 -14.97
C GLU A 260 -15.19 -2.92 -14.35
N GLU A 261 -16.50 -2.73 -14.59
CA GLU A 261 -17.26 -1.63 -13.99
C GLU A 261 -17.47 -1.88 -12.50
N ILE A 262 -17.72 -3.13 -12.11
CA ILE A 262 -17.75 -3.56 -10.71
C ILE A 262 -16.39 -3.28 -10.05
N LEU A 263 -15.30 -3.67 -10.71
CA LEU A 263 -13.96 -3.43 -10.23
C LEU A 263 -13.65 -1.94 -10.11
N SER A 264 -14.14 -1.10 -11.05
CA SER A 264 -14.04 0.36 -10.99
C SER A 264 -14.62 0.95 -9.71
N MET A 265 -15.62 0.29 -9.13
CA MET A 265 -16.27 0.70 -7.87
C MET A 265 -15.60 0.07 -6.62
N ILE A 266 -15.17 -1.17 -6.70
CA ILE A 266 -14.52 -1.87 -5.57
C ILE A 266 -13.14 -1.30 -5.29
N MET A 267 -12.32 -1.08 -6.32
CA MET A 267 -10.92 -0.68 -6.17
C MET A 267 -10.70 0.55 -5.27
N PRO A 268 -11.41 1.67 -5.42
CA PRO A 268 -11.21 2.84 -4.56
C PRO A 268 -11.58 2.62 -3.10
N GLN A 269 -12.42 1.63 -2.80
CA GLN A 269 -12.95 1.36 -1.47
C GLN A 269 -12.18 0.27 -0.72
N TYR A 270 -11.64 -0.70 -1.45
CA TYR A 270 -10.97 -1.87 -0.90
C TYR A 270 -9.45 -1.77 -0.92
N GLU A 271 -8.88 -1.34 -2.05
CA GLU A 271 -7.46 -1.51 -2.35
C GLU A 271 -6.54 -0.84 -1.33
N THR A 272 -6.91 0.33 -0.87
CA THR A 272 -6.13 1.08 0.11
C THR A 272 -6.53 0.74 1.55
N LEU A 273 -7.77 0.31 1.76
CA LEU A 273 -8.36 0.08 3.08
C LEU A 273 -7.62 -1.01 3.86
N TRP A 274 -7.44 -2.19 3.25
CA TRP A 274 -6.84 -3.33 3.94
C TRP A 274 -5.43 -3.03 4.48
N ARG A 275 -4.63 -2.25 3.74
CA ARG A 275 -3.27 -1.87 4.18
C ARG A 275 -3.30 -0.95 5.39
N VAL A 276 -4.16 0.06 5.33
CA VAL A 276 -4.35 0.99 6.46
C VAL A 276 -4.83 0.24 7.68
N VAL A 277 -5.82 -0.65 7.54
CA VAL A 277 -6.37 -1.46 8.63
C VAL A 277 -5.29 -2.35 9.25
N MET A 278 -4.58 -3.13 8.43
CA MET A 278 -3.55 -4.06 8.91
C MET A 278 -2.42 -3.33 9.64
N VAL A 279 -1.88 -2.27 9.03
CA VAL A 279 -0.76 -1.53 9.63
C VAL A 279 -1.22 -0.81 10.90
N THR A 280 -2.41 -0.22 10.90
CA THR A 280 -2.95 0.41 12.12
C THR A 280 -3.13 -0.60 13.25
N TYR A 281 -3.61 -1.82 12.94
CA TYR A 281 -3.72 -2.90 13.90
C TYR A 281 -2.34 -3.27 14.49
N ILE A 282 -1.34 -3.51 13.63
CA ILE A 282 0.02 -3.86 14.06
C ILE A 282 0.61 -2.76 14.95
N LEU A 283 0.48 -1.50 14.52
CA LEU A 283 0.99 -0.36 15.29
C LEU A 283 0.31 -0.24 16.65
N ALA A 284 -1.02 -0.27 16.69
CA ALA A 284 -1.81 -0.01 17.89
C ALA A 284 -1.72 -1.12 18.95
N PHE A 285 -1.67 -2.38 18.51
CA PHE A 285 -1.80 -3.52 19.41
C PHE A 285 -0.48 -4.24 19.71
N HIS A 286 0.54 -4.07 18.85
CA HIS A 286 1.77 -4.85 18.96
C HIS A 286 3.04 -4.01 19.07
N LEU A 287 3.17 -2.92 18.33
CA LEU A 287 4.39 -2.10 18.38
C LEU A 287 4.30 -0.95 19.37
N TYR A 288 3.12 -0.34 19.53
CA TYR A 288 2.87 0.78 20.45
C TYR A 288 1.63 0.49 21.31
N PRO A 289 1.59 -0.63 22.04
CA PRO A 289 0.42 -0.99 22.84
C PRO A 289 0.21 0.02 23.99
N SER A 290 -0.99 0.59 24.03
CA SER A 290 -1.36 1.50 25.12
C SER A 290 -2.22 0.76 26.16
N PRO A 291 -1.93 0.87 27.46
CA PRO A 291 -2.75 0.27 28.52
C PRO A 291 -4.22 0.74 28.49
N THR A 292 -4.46 1.95 27.99
CA THR A 292 -5.82 2.53 27.90
C THR A 292 -6.55 2.14 26.61
N LEU A 293 -5.89 1.50 25.65
CA LEU A 293 -6.51 1.14 24.38
C LEU A 293 -7.70 0.21 24.55
N PRO A 294 -7.64 -0.88 25.37
CA PRO A 294 -8.78 -1.80 25.53
C PRO A 294 -10.05 -1.09 26.01
N SER A 295 -9.92 -0.18 27.00
CA SER A 295 -11.07 0.58 27.51
C SER A 295 -11.63 1.57 26.49
N ARG A 296 -10.75 2.19 25.68
CA ARG A 296 -11.17 3.15 24.63
C ARG A 296 -11.93 2.48 23.49
N ILE A 297 -11.60 1.23 23.15
CA ILE A 297 -12.19 0.53 22.02
C ILE A 297 -13.35 -0.40 22.38
N SER A 298 -13.57 -0.68 23.68
CA SER A 298 -14.64 -1.59 24.13
C SER A 298 -16.03 -1.18 23.66
N SER A 299 -16.30 0.13 23.62
CA SER A 299 -17.59 0.70 23.20
C SER A 299 -17.63 1.15 21.74
N VAL A 300 -16.62 0.77 20.92
CA VAL A 300 -16.56 1.21 19.51
C VAL A 300 -17.76 0.74 18.69
N PRO A 301 -18.20 -0.52 18.78
CA PRO A 301 -19.35 -0.97 17.99
C PRO A 301 -20.60 -0.11 18.21
N GLU A 302 -20.86 0.27 19.44
CA GLU A 302 -22.06 1.00 19.85
C GLU A 302 -21.95 2.50 19.59
N CYS A 303 -20.75 3.08 19.56
CA CYS A 303 -20.56 4.51 19.40
C CYS A 303 -20.38 4.97 17.94
N LEU A 304 -20.01 4.07 17.02
CA LEU A 304 -19.80 4.45 15.62
C LEU A 304 -21.09 4.95 14.97
N GLY A 305 -21.00 6.09 14.31
CA GLY A 305 -22.12 6.75 13.64
C GLY A 305 -22.98 7.64 14.54
N THR A 306 -22.67 7.72 15.86
CA THR A 306 -23.44 8.52 16.82
C THR A 306 -22.99 9.98 16.93
N ASN A 307 -21.86 10.34 16.34
CA ASN A 307 -21.17 11.64 16.48
C ASN A 307 -20.87 12.03 17.95
N SER A 308 -20.87 11.04 18.85
CA SER A 308 -20.62 11.21 20.28
C SER A 308 -19.14 11.51 20.58
N LEU A 309 -18.87 11.91 21.83
CA LEU A 309 -17.50 12.10 22.31
C LEU A 309 -16.71 10.78 22.26
N LYS A 310 -17.35 9.66 22.63
CA LYS A 310 -16.75 8.31 22.56
C LYS A 310 -16.36 7.94 21.14
N GLU A 311 -17.20 8.25 20.17
CA GLU A 311 -16.84 8.04 18.77
C GLU A 311 -15.63 8.88 18.37
N ARG A 312 -15.62 10.17 18.67
CA ARG A 312 -14.48 11.06 18.37
C ARG A 312 -13.16 10.53 18.93
N GLU A 313 -13.19 10.02 20.15
CA GLU A 313 -12.04 9.37 20.78
C GLU A 313 -11.61 8.11 20.03
N ALA A 314 -12.56 7.25 19.66
CA ALA A 314 -12.28 6.03 18.92
C ALA A 314 -11.69 6.31 17.52
N LEU A 315 -12.17 7.34 16.84
CA LEU A 315 -11.70 7.72 15.50
C LEU A 315 -10.24 8.23 15.47
N LYS A 316 -9.67 8.64 16.60
CA LYS A 316 -8.25 9.00 16.69
C LYS A 316 -7.33 7.84 16.33
N LEU A 317 -7.77 6.60 16.57
CA LEU A 317 -7.08 5.39 16.18
C LEU A 317 -6.87 5.34 14.64
N ALA A 318 -7.94 5.52 13.89
CA ALA A 318 -7.88 5.55 12.43
C ALA A 318 -7.10 6.75 11.89
N LYS A 319 -7.29 7.93 12.51
CA LYS A 319 -6.58 9.14 12.09
C LYS A 319 -5.07 9.00 12.23
N GLU A 320 -4.59 8.43 13.33
CA GLU A 320 -3.15 8.20 13.52
C GLU A 320 -2.63 7.09 12.60
N GLY A 321 -3.40 6.04 12.36
CA GLY A 321 -3.09 5.04 11.34
C GLY A 321 -2.96 5.64 9.95
N LEU A 322 -3.90 6.48 9.53
CA LEU A 322 -3.88 7.20 8.25
C LEU A 322 -2.75 8.23 8.17
N ARG A 323 -2.33 8.81 9.29
CA ARG A 323 -1.16 9.68 9.34
C ARG A 323 0.12 8.89 9.05
N LEU A 324 0.33 7.80 9.75
CA LEU A 324 1.53 6.98 9.58
C LEU A 324 1.52 6.15 8.31
N THR A 325 0.32 5.76 7.84
CA THR A 325 0.16 4.92 6.64
C THR A 325 -0.95 5.49 5.77
N PRO A 326 -0.71 6.62 5.09
CA PRO A 326 -1.72 7.20 4.22
C PRO A 326 -2.09 6.25 3.10
N SER A 327 -3.37 6.22 2.75
CA SER A 327 -3.92 5.40 1.66
C SER A 327 -3.12 5.54 0.37
N ASN A 328 -2.76 6.77 0.02
CA ASN A 328 -1.85 7.10 -1.06
C ASN A 328 -0.58 7.70 -0.45
N LYS A 329 0.55 6.99 -0.55
CA LYS A 329 1.84 7.52 -0.10
C LYS A 329 2.26 8.73 -0.90
N ARG A 330 1.98 8.70 -2.22
CA ARG A 330 2.34 9.75 -3.17
C ARG A 330 1.18 10.02 -4.12
N ILE A 331 0.96 11.27 -4.43
CA ILE A 331 0.00 11.73 -5.43
C ILE A 331 0.77 12.22 -6.65
N TYR A 332 0.52 11.58 -7.79
CA TYR A 332 1.20 11.93 -9.04
C TYR A 332 0.31 12.80 -9.93
N ARG A 333 0.95 13.74 -10.65
CA ARG A 333 0.33 14.61 -11.65
C ARG A 333 1.22 14.72 -12.88
N HIS A 334 0.63 14.86 -14.04
CA HIS A 334 1.35 15.32 -15.22
C HIS A 334 1.41 16.85 -15.22
N THR A 335 2.43 17.40 -15.85
CA THR A 335 2.52 18.85 -16.09
C THR A 335 1.83 19.19 -17.40
N PRO A 336 1.18 20.37 -17.54
CA PRO A 336 0.47 20.74 -18.76
C PRO A 336 1.38 20.85 -19.99
N SER A 337 2.63 21.28 -19.80
CA SER A 337 3.57 21.63 -20.86
C SER A 337 4.56 20.52 -21.20
N SER A 338 4.56 19.42 -20.46
CA SER A 338 5.54 18.34 -20.67
C SER A 338 5.00 17.00 -20.20
N SER A 339 5.62 15.92 -20.71
CA SER A 339 5.33 14.55 -20.26
C SER A 339 5.87 14.23 -18.85
N PHE A 340 6.41 15.23 -18.15
CA PHE A 340 6.98 15.01 -16.81
C PHE A 340 5.90 14.74 -15.76
N LYS A 341 6.21 13.76 -14.94
CA LYS A 341 5.38 13.33 -13.81
C LYS A 341 5.93 13.92 -12.52
N ILE A 342 5.17 14.78 -11.88
CA ILE A 342 5.48 15.32 -10.56
C ILE A 342 4.72 14.57 -9.47
N LYS A 343 5.23 14.63 -8.24
CA LYS A 343 4.62 13.96 -7.10
C LYS A 343 4.53 14.87 -5.88
N ALA A 344 3.44 14.76 -5.15
CA ALA A 344 3.36 15.19 -3.75
C ALA A 344 3.55 13.96 -2.86
N ASP A 345 4.41 14.06 -1.84
CA ASP A 345 4.74 12.96 -0.93
C ASP A 345 3.95 13.10 0.38
N LEU A 346 2.75 12.49 0.42
CA LEU A 346 1.89 12.53 1.60
C LEU A 346 2.50 11.79 2.79
N GLU A 347 3.18 10.68 2.54
CA GLU A 347 3.82 9.91 3.59
C GLU A 347 4.89 10.76 4.30
N LEU A 348 5.68 11.51 3.54
CA LEU A 348 6.66 12.42 4.12
C LEU A 348 5.98 13.59 4.85
N MET A 349 4.94 14.21 4.26
CA MET A 349 4.17 15.28 4.92
C MET A 349 3.62 14.84 6.28
N HIS A 350 3.10 13.63 6.35
CA HIS A 350 2.51 13.05 7.56
C HIS A 350 3.52 12.56 8.59
N ARG A 351 4.80 12.47 8.22
CA ARG A 351 5.87 11.95 9.08
C ARG A 351 7.03 12.91 9.28
N HIS A 352 6.91 14.15 8.74
CA HIS A 352 8.00 15.12 8.78
C HIS A 352 8.25 15.60 10.22
N PRO A 353 9.48 15.46 10.77
CA PRO A 353 9.76 15.83 12.17
C PRO A 353 9.52 17.32 12.48
N SER A 354 9.79 18.23 11.53
CA SER A 354 9.52 19.66 11.72
C SER A 354 8.03 19.99 11.80
N ILE A 355 7.14 19.09 11.37
CA ILE A 355 5.68 19.24 11.47
C ILE A 355 5.14 18.50 12.71
N TRP A 356 5.57 17.25 12.88
CA TRP A 356 5.00 16.32 13.85
C TRP A 356 5.85 16.11 15.11
N GLY A 357 7.00 16.80 15.21
CA GLY A 357 7.91 16.72 16.33
C GLY A 357 8.81 15.47 16.31
N PRO A 358 9.61 15.27 17.36
CA PRO A 358 10.58 14.17 17.44
C PRO A 358 9.94 12.78 17.43
N THR A 359 8.68 12.68 17.87
CA THR A 359 7.87 11.43 17.88
C THR A 359 7.06 11.25 16.61
N ALA A 360 7.44 11.90 15.51
CA ALA A 360 6.72 11.88 14.23
C ALA A 360 6.45 10.47 13.67
N LEU A 361 7.31 9.50 13.97
CA LEU A 361 7.20 8.11 13.52
C LEU A 361 6.49 7.19 14.54
N GLU A 362 6.22 7.65 15.74
CA GLU A 362 5.55 6.89 16.78
C GLU A 362 4.03 6.93 16.61
N PHE A 363 3.37 5.82 16.92
CA PHE A 363 1.92 5.73 16.88
C PHE A 363 1.32 6.30 18.19
N SER A 364 0.67 7.44 18.10
CA SER A 364 0.08 8.15 19.25
C SER A 364 -1.26 8.78 18.89
N PRO A 365 -2.39 8.09 19.09
CA PRO A 365 -3.73 8.61 18.80
C PRO A 365 -4.07 9.91 19.55
N SER A 366 -3.53 10.12 20.74
CA SER A 366 -3.71 11.35 21.52
C SER A 366 -3.13 12.60 20.84
N ARG A 367 -2.29 12.43 19.84
CA ARG A 367 -1.81 13.54 19.00
C ARG A 367 -2.97 14.35 18.40
N PHE A 368 -4.10 13.70 18.15
CA PHE A 368 -5.30 14.33 17.59
C PHE A 368 -6.17 15.04 18.62
N ASP A 369 -5.72 15.15 19.89
CA ASP A 369 -6.38 15.97 20.88
C ASP A 369 -6.19 17.47 20.58
N ASN A 370 -4.97 17.85 20.21
CA ASN A 370 -4.59 19.23 19.95
C ASN A 370 -3.58 19.31 18.79
N LEU A 371 -4.08 19.41 17.57
CA LEU A 371 -3.23 19.65 16.40
C LEU A 371 -2.89 21.13 16.28
N SER A 372 -1.62 21.44 16.01
CA SER A 372 -1.21 22.79 15.62
C SER A 372 -1.80 23.14 14.24
N PRO A 373 -1.86 24.44 13.86
CA PRO A 373 -2.28 24.85 12.52
C PRO A 373 -1.49 24.13 11.42
N LEU A 374 -0.16 24.04 11.56
CA LEU A 374 0.73 23.38 10.60
C LEU A 374 0.43 21.88 10.47
N GLN A 375 0.17 21.20 11.59
CA GLN A 375 -0.21 19.77 11.58
C GLN A 375 -1.58 19.55 10.91
N THR A 376 -2.53 20.45 11.18
CA THR A 376 -3.86 20.41 10.55
C THR A 376 -3.76 20.58 9.04
N GLU A 377 -2.91 21.49 8.57
CA GLU A 377 -2.67 21.71 7.15
C GLU A 377 -1.95 20.55 6.46
N ALA A 378 -1.03 19.89 7.18
CA ALA A 378 -0.26 18.77 6.66
C ALA A 378 -1.03 17.46 6.67
N TYR A 379 -2.11 17.32 7.48
CA TYR A 379 -2.89 16.09 7.59
C TYR A 379 -3.89 15.96 6.45
N LEU A 380 -3.49 15.31 5.37
CA LEU A 380 -4.25 15.21 4.12
C LEU A 380 -4.51 13.76 3.65
N PRO A 381 -4.98 12.85 4.51
CA PRO A 381 -5.15 11.42 4.16
C PRO A 381 -6.18 11.20 3.05
N TYR A 382 -7.10 12.15 2.87
CA TYR A 382 -8.17 12.13 1.87
C TYR A 382 -7.92 13.11 0.72
N SER A 383 -6.69 13.64 0.58
CA SER A 383 -6.34 14.64 -0.44
C SER A 383 -7.07 15.98 -0.27
N LEU A 384 -6.94 16.88 -1.24
CA LEU A 384 -7.55 18.20 -1.29
C LEU A 384 -8.53 18.33 -2.45
N ARG A 385 -9.40 19.36 -2.40
CA ARG A 385 -10.18 19.77 -3.58
C ARG A 385 -9.22 20.15 -4.72
N PRO A 386 -9.63 19.97 -6.00
CA PRO A 386 -10.97 19.58 -6.47
C PRO A 386 -11.25 18.06 -6.35
N HIS A 387 -10.23 17.21 -6.13
CA HIS A 387 -10.37 15.75 -6.16
C HIS A 387 -10.23 15.10 -4.77
N ARG A 388 -10.79 15.73 -3.75
CA ARG A 388 -10.86 15.15 -2.41
C ARG A 388 -11.63 13.83 -2.43
N CYS A 389 -11.15 12.83 -1.69
CA CYS A 389 -11.82 11.54 -1.55
C CYS A 389 -13.24 11.71 -0.96
N PRO A 390 -14.28 11.09 -1.54
CA PRO A 390 -15.64 11.14 -0.98
C PRO A 390 -15.76 10.58 0.43
N ALA A 391 -14.87 9.67 0.86
CA ALA A 391 -14.85 9.10 2.21
C ALA A 391 -14.41 10.11 3.30
N PHE A 392 -13.95 11.31 2.91
CA PHE A 392 -13.71 12.42 3.82
C PHE A 392 -15.00 12.80 4.56
N GLY A 393 -14.88 13.17 5.82
CA GLY A 393 -16.05 13.55 6.64
C GLY A 393 -16.53 12.44 7.57
N GLY A 394 -15.67 11.44 7.81
CA GLY A 394 -15.86 10.46 8.87
C GLY A 394 -16.14 9.03 8.42
N PHE A 395 -16.67 8.81 7.21
CA PHE A 395 -16.93 7.44 6.74
C PHE A 395 -15.64 6.60 6.69
N GLY A 396 -14.57 7.14 6.10
CA GLY A 396 -13.30 6.43 6.01
C GLY A 396 -12.68 6.12 7.39
N ASP A 397 -12.71 7.11 8.28
CA ASP A 397 -12.21 6.94 9.66
C ASP A 397 -13.02 5.88 10.42
N ARG A 398 -14.37 5.90 10.28
CA ARG A 398 -15.26 4.89 10.89
C ARG A 398 -14.98 3.49 10.36
N MET A 399 -14.83 3.33 9.05
CA MET A 399 -14.57 2.03 8.43
C MET A 399 -13.23 1.46 8.90
N VAL A 400 -12.17 2.27 8.92
CA VAL A 400 -10.85 1.86 9.43
C VAL A 400 -10.95 1.49 10.91
N THR A 401 -11.58 2.33 11.75
CA THR A 401 -11.74 2.07 13.18
C THR A 401 -12.51 0.78 13.42
N CYS A 402 -13.65 0.58 12.73
CA CYS A 402 -14.47 -0.63 12.84
C CYS A 402 -13.64 -1.90 12.58
N LEU A 403 -12.91 -1.93 11.47
CA LEU A 403 -12.12 -3.09 11.06
C LEU A 403 -10.90 -3.32 11.96
N VAL A 404 -10.20 -2.27 12.36
CA VAL A 404 -9.05 -2.37 13.28
C VAL A 404 -9.48 -2.92 14.64
N VAL A 405 -10.62 -2.44 15.16
CA VAL A 405 -11.15 -2.92 16.46
C VAL A 405 -11.68 -4.34 16.35
N ALA A 406 -12.29 -4.72 15.22
CA ALA A 406 -12.67 -6.11 14.97
C ALA A 406 -11.44 -7.04 14.97
N MET A 407 -10.33 -6.63 14.32
CA MET A 407 -9.06 -7.35 14.39
C MET A 407 -8.55 -7.44 15.82
N GLY A 408 -8.56 -6.34 16.56
CA GLY A 408 -8.15 -6.32 17.96
C GLY A 408 -8.98 -7.27 18.82
N ARG A 409 -10.30 -7.37 18.61
CA ARG A 409 -11.19 -8.28 19.34
C ARG A 409 -10.86 -9.76 19.06
N VAL A 410 -10.56 -10.09 17.82
CA VAL A 410 -10.32 -11.50 17.41
C VAL A 410 -8.90 -11.95 17.70
N LEU A 411 -7.91 -11.09 17.43
CA LEU A 411 -6.49 -11.46 17.41
C LEU A 411 -5.73 -11.03 18.67
N ASN A 412 -6.22 -10.07 19.45
CA ASN A 412 -5.53 -9.62 20.66
C ASN A 412 -5.92 -10.47 21.88
N THR A 413 -5.66 -11.76 21.80
CA THR A 413 -5.78 -12.68 22.94
C THR A 413 -4.54 -12.60 23.82
N LYS A 414 -4.67 -12.90 25.14
CA LYS A 414 -3.56 -12.79 26.11
C LYS A 414 -2.28 -13.56 25.70
N ALA A 415 -2.44 -14.64 24.95
CA ALA A 415 -1.35 -15.49 24.51
C ALA A 415 -1.03 -15.32 22.99
N GLY A 416 -1.81 -14.52 22.26
CA GLY A 416 -1.61 -14.32 20.82
C GLY A 416 -0.39 -13.45 20.52
N LYS A 417 0.40 -13.83 19.51
CA LYS A 417 1.60 -13.13 19.10
C LYS A 417 1.57 -12.78 17.62
N VAL A 418 1.87 -11.53 17.31
CA VAL A 418 2.11 -11.08 15.92
C VAL A 418 3.61 -10.96 15.69
N PHE A 419 4.08 -11.47 14.54
CA PHE A 419 5.48 -11.43 14.16
C PHE A 419 5.62 -11.32 12.63
N ASN A 420 6.79 -10.90 12.19
CA ASN A 420 7.13 -10.84 10.77
C ASN A 420 8.17 -11.91 10.46
N THR A 421 7.93 -12.72 9.43
CA THR A 421 8.87 -13.76 8.96
C THR A 421 9.95 -13.17 8.04
N GLU A 422 9.74 -11.97 7.50
CA GLU A 422 10.72 -11.29 6.67
C GLU A 422 11.54 -10.29 7.49
N PRO A 423 12.85 -10.16 7.24
CA PRO A 423 13.67 -9.18 7.92
C PRO A 423 13.18 -7.77 7.62
N THR A 424 12.76 -7.05 8.66
CA THR A 424 12.38 -5.65 8.53
C THR A 424 13.62 -4.82 8.22
N LYS A 425 13.56 -3.95 7.22
CA LYS A 425 14.65 -3.06 6.81
C LYS A 425 15.10 -2.11 7.92
N ARG A 426 14.24 -1.85 8.92
CA ARG A 426 14.51 -1.07 10.13
C ARG A 426 13.70 -1.64 11.29
N ALA A 427 14.35 -1.86 12.43
CA ALA A 427 13.69 -2.28 13.65
C ALA A 427 12.62 -1.24 14.06
N GLY A 428 11.44 -1.71 14.44
CA GLY A 428 10.33 -0.87 14.92
C GLY A 428 9.55 -0.10 13.82
N VAL A 429 9.91 -0.25 12.54
CA VAL A 429 9.19 0.39 11.44
C VAL A 429 8.50 -0.68 10.60
N VAL A 430 7.18 -0.59 10.48
CA VAL A 430 6.41 -1.41 9.55
C VAL A 430 6.69 -0.93 8.14
N ASP A 431 7.20 -1.82 7.27
CA ASP A 431 7.24 -1.52 5.84
C ASP A 431 5.80 -1.49 5.34
N THR A 432 5.35 -0.32 4.91
CA THR A 432 4.00 -0.08 4.42
C THR A 432 3.86 -0.35 2.92
N GLY A 433 4.89 -0.91 2.29
CA GLY A 433 4.83 -1.51 0.95
C GLY A 433 4.00 -2.79 0.97
N ARG A 434 3.40 -3.16 -0.17
CA ARG A 434 2.61 -4.39 -0.27
C ARG A 434 3.43 -5.63 0.05
N ASP A 435 4.63 -5.69 -0.54
CA ASP A 435 5.55 -6.81 -0.34
C ASP A 435 5.99 -6.92 1.13
N GLY A 436 6.23 -5.79 1.81
CA GLY A 436 6.62 -5.77 3.22
C GLY A 436 5.51 -6.16 4.19
N LEU A 437 4.27 -6.30 3.72
CA LEU A 437 3.13 -6.74 4.54
C LEU A 437 2.88 -8.24 4.43
N GLU A 438 3.37 -8.91 3.41
CA GLU A 438 3.11 -10.35 3.19
C GLU A 438 3.79 -11.26 4.23
N GLY A 439 4.88 -10.83 4.85
CA GLY A 439 5.61 -11.57 5.89
C GLY A 439 4.92 -11.62 7.26
N TRP A 440 3.89 -10.81 7.51
CA TRP A 440 3.27 -10.74 8.83
C TRP A 440 2.36 -11.93 9.12
N ARG A 441 2.54 -12.50 10.32
CA ARG A 441 1.81 -13.68 10.82
C ARG A 441 1.24 -13.39 12.21
N TYR A 442 0.14 -14.08 12.50
CA TYR A 442 -0.43 -14.15 13.84
C TYR A 442 -0.43 -15.59 14.32
N GLN A 443 0.14 -15.83 15.49
CA GLN A 443 0.13 -17.12 16.16
C GLN A 443 -0.83 -17.03 17.35
N ARG A 444 -1.80 -17.95 17.38
CA ARG A 444 -2.68 -18.12 18.54
C ARG A 444 -1.89 -18.82 19.65
N GLY A 445 -2.00 -18.31 20.88
CA GLY A 445 -1.44 -18.98 22.03
C GLY A 445 -2.41 -19.95 22.68
#